data_d0bd5f29bd58f49f84e1bb307a081a62
#
_entry.id   d0bd5f29bd58f49f84e1bb307a081a62
#
_cell.length_a   1.000
_cell.length_b   1.000
_cell.length_c   1.000
_cell.angle_alpha   90.00
_cell.angle_beta   90.00
_cell.angle_gamma   90.00
#
_symmetry.space_group_name_H-M   'P 1'
#
loop_
_entity.id
_entity.type
_entity.pdbx_description
1 polymer ?
#
loop_
_entity_poly.entity_id
_entity_poly.type
_entity_poly.pdbx_seq_one_letter_code
_entity_poly.pdbx_strand_id
1 'polypeptide(L)'
;MSQHSYKSEYPQGVEVDEGIREFFEAFYKLSDTEEKHEEYANQFAEDAEVVMGIKRVKGKEEILAFRKGMWEKVASRLHTAHKIFPFGKGSTEVMLFGVVAYGLKDGRKADVEWAGRAKMVQESGKWKLGFYQVYLDSAAVQNAK
;
A
#
# COMPACT_ATOMS: atom_id res chain seq x y z
N MET A 1 -2.67 -26.21 -3.09
CA MET A 1 -3.12 -24.82 -2.85
C MET A 1 -1.96 -23.87 -3.12
N SER A 2 -2.18 -22.91 -3.97
CA SER A 2 -1.16 -21.87 -4.22
C SER A 2 -1.26 -20.81 -3.13
N GLN A 3 -0.10 -20.35 -2.68
CA GLN A 3 -0.03 -19.22 -1.78
C GLN A 3 -0.25 -17.93 -2.57
N HIS A 4 -0.80 -16.93 -1.91
CA HIS A 4 -0.94 -15.60 -2.48
C HIS A 4 0.45 -15.02 -2.77
N SER A 5 0.63 -14.42 -3.94
CA SER A 5 1.89 -13.78 -4.32
C SER A 5 1.76 -12.26 -4.21
N TYR A 6 2.76 -11.63 -3.57
CA TYR A 6 2.86 -10.18 -3.51
C TYR A 6 3.74 -9.60 -4.63
N LYS A 7 4.18 -10.44 -5.55
CA LYS A 7 4.98 -9.98 -6.69
C LYS A 7 4.11 -9.23 -7.69
N SER A 8 4.64 -8.12 -8.20
CA SER A 8 3.99 -7.32 -9.22
C SER A 8 4.72 -7.46 -10.54
N GLU A 9 4.03 -7.19 -11.64
CA GLU A 9 4.63 -7.12 -12.95
C GLU A 9 5.18 -5.71 -13.19
N TYR A 10 6.39 -5.63 -13.74
CA TYR A 10 7.05 -4.37 -14.08
C TYR A 10 7.22 -4.29 -15.59
N PRO A 11 7.33 -3.07 -16.17
CA PRO A 11 7.48 -2.94 -17.62
C PRO A 11 8.81 -3.53 -18.09
N GLN A 12 8.77 -4.19 -19.24
CA GLN A 12 9.98 -4.72 -19.87
C GLN A 12 10.85 -3.57 -20.37
N GLY A 13 12.18 -3.73 -20.25
CA GLY A 13 13.12 -2.74 -20.76
C GLY A 13 13.28 -1.51 -19.89
N VAL A 14 12.60 -1.43 -18.75
CA VAL A 14 12.75 -0.33 -17.81
C VAL A 14 13.40 -0.86 -16.54
N GLU A 15 14.58 -0.34 -16.23
CA GLU A 15 15.29 -0.73 -15.00
C GLU A 15 14.57 -0.19 -13.78
N VAL A 16 14.37 -1.08 -12.80
CA VAL A 16 13.81 -0.74 -11.50
C VAL A 16 14.75 -1.29 -10.44
N ASP A 17 15.08 -0.47 -9.46
CA ASP A 17 15.94 -0.89 -8.36
C ASP A 17 15.33 -2.13 -7.66
N GLU A 18 16.15 -3.15 -7.48
CA GLU A 18 15.68 -4.40 -6.84
C GLU A 18 15.16 -4.16 -5.43
N GLY A 19 15.76 -3.22 -4.71
CA GLY A 19 15.29 -2.83 -3.38
C GLY A 19 13.89 -2.25 -3.40
N ILE A 20 13.51 -1.54 -4.48
CA ILE A 20 12.15 -1.01 -4.63
C ILE A 20 11.16 -2.15 -4.88
N ARG A 21 11.54 -3.13 -5.72
CA ARG A 21 10.69 -4.32 -5.94
C ARG A 21 10.44 -5.07 -4.64
N GLU A 22 11.49 -5.32 -3.88
CA GLU A 22 11.41 -5.99 -2.59
C GLU A 22 10.58 -5.17 -1.60
N PHE A 23 10.72 -3.84 -1.65
CA PHE A 23 9.96 -2.95 -0.78
C PHE A 23 8.46 -3.15 -0.96
N PHE A 24 7.96 -3.13 -2.19
CA PHE A 24 6.52 -3.23 -2.43
C PHE A 24 5.97 -4.60 -2.05
N GLU A 25 6.71 -5.67 -2.28
CA GLU A 25 6.29 -6.99 -1.83
C GLU A 25 6.11 -7.03 -0.31
N ALA A 26 7.11 -6.54 0.42
CA ALA A 26 7.09 -6.52 1.88
C ALA A 26 6.02 -5.54 2.41
N PHE A 27 5.87 -4.39 1.77
CA PHE A 27 4.93 -3.36 2.19
C PHE A 27 3.48 -3.85 2.16
N TYR A 28 3.06 -4.50 1.06
CA TYR A 28 1.69 -4.99 0.97
C TYR A 28 1.44 -6.18 1.88
N LYS A 29 2.45 -6.99 2.14
CA LYS A 29 2.34 -8.05 3.14
C LYS A 29 2.12 -7.45 4.54
N LEU A 30 2.85 -6.40 4.90
CA LEU A 30 2.63 -5.67 6.16
C LEU A 30 1.25 -5.02 6.18
N SER A 31 0.83 -4.42 5.06
CA SER A 31 -0.50 -3.81 4.95
C SER A 31 -1.60 -4.79 5.31
N ASP A 32 -1.42 -6.06 4.94
CA ASP A 32 -2.42 -7.10 5.11
C ASP A 32 -2.35 -7.81 6.45
N THR A 33 -1.39 -7.46 7.30
CA THR A 33 -1.17 -8.12 8.60
C THR A 33 -1.55 -7.15 9.72
N GLU A 34 -2.67 -7.40 10.38
CA GLU A 34 -3.27 -6.46 11.33
C GLU A 34 -2.32 -6.09 12.47
N GLU A 35 -1.63 -7.08 13.06
CA GLU A 35 -0.80 -6.90 14.24
C GLU A 35 0.47 -6.07 13.98
N LYS A 36 0.75 -5.74 12.73
CA LYS A 36 1.99 -5.09 12.30
C LYS A 36 1.85 -3.57 12.13
N HIS A 37 1.11 -2.91 13.02
CA HIS A 37 0.87 -1.46 12.91
C HIS A 37 2.17 -0.64 12.95
N GLU A 38 3.06 -0.94 13.90
CA GLU A 38 4.32 -0.20 14.02
C GLU A 38 5.24 -0.44 12.81
N GLU A 39 5.35 -1.70 12.39
CA GLU A 39 6.18 -2.05 11.24
C GLU A 39 5.64 -1.40 9.97
N TYR A 40 4.32 -1.32 9.82
CA TYR A 40 3.70 -0.60 8.69
C TYR A 40 4.11 0.87 8.71
N ALA A 41 3.94 1.54 9.84
CA ALA A 41 4.29 2.96 9.95
C ALA A 41 5.78 3.21 9.69
N ASN A 42 6.62 2.25 10.05
CA ASN A 42 8.08 2.35 9.84
C ASN A 42 8.49 2.22 8.37
N GLN A 43 7.56 1.85 7.47
CA GLN A 43 7.83 1.84 6.02
C GLN A 43 7.77 3.24 5.42
N PHE A 44 7.35 4.24 6.17
CA PHE A 44 7.22 5.61 5.72
C PHE A 44 8.37 6.47 6.24
N ALA A 45 8.78 7.44 5.44
CA ALA A 45 9.76 8.43 5.88
C ALA A 45 9.19 9.25 7.04
N GLU A 46 10.06 9.88 7.81
CA GLU A 46 9.66 10.58 9.03
C GLU A 46 8.60 11.65 8.77
N ASP A 47 8.71 12.37 7.66
CA ASP A 47 7.78 13.43 7.27
C ASP A 47 6.85 13.03 6.12
N ALA A 48 6.65 11.73 5.90
CA ALA A 48 5.86 11.21 4.79
C ALA A 48 4.43 11.72 4.84
N GLU A 49 3.86 11.90 3.65
CA GLU A 49 2.46 12.26 3.48
C GLU A 49 1.71 11.09 2.85
N VAL A 50 0.54 10.77 3.39
CA VAL A 50 -0.34 9.72 2.87
C VAL A 50 -1.69 10.34 2.55
N VAL A 51 -2.17 10.05 1.34
CA VAL A 51 -3.50 10.48 0.88
C VAL A 51 -4.28 9.22 0.51
N MET A 52 -5.40 8.98 1.17
CA MET A 52 -6.23 7.83 0.85
C MET A 52 -7.65 8.29 0.63
N GLY A 53 -8.09 8.28 -0.64
CA GLY A 53 -9.32 8.93 -1.02
C GLY A 53 -9.24 10.42 -0.70
N ILE A 54 -10.11 10.88 0.18
CA ILE A 54 -10.13 12.28 0.62
C ILE A 54 -9.35 12.51 1.93
N LYS A 55 -8.89 11.45 2.57
CA LYS A 55 -8.18 11.55 3.85
C LYS A 55 -6.70 11.81 3.60
N ARG A 56 -6.15 12.81 4.29
CA ARG A 56 -4.73 13.17 4.19
C ARG A 56 -4.12 13.21 5.58
N VAL A 57 -2.99 12.52 5.75
CA VAL A 57 -2.23 12.50 7.02
C VAL A 57 -0.75 12.71 6.73
N LYS A 58 -0.01 13.19 7.72
CA LYS A 58 1.41 13.47 7.57
C LYS A 58 2.17 13.05 8.84
N GLY A 59 3.32 12.40 8.62
CA GLY A 59 4.19 11.95 9.71
C GLY A 59 3.79 10.62 10.29
N LYS A 60 4.77 9.95 10.91
CA LYS A 60 4.57 8.57 11.39
C LYS A 60 3.46 8.45 12.44
N GLU A 61 3.33 9.43 13.33
CA GLU A 61 2.30 9.38 14.36
C GLU A 61 0.90 9.40 13.77
N GLU A 62 0.64 10.30 12.82
CA GLU A 62 -0.65 10.37 12.14
C GLU A 62 -0.90 9.14 11.28
N ILE A 63 0.15 8.64 10.60
CA ILE A 63 0.05 7.44 9.77
C ILE A 63 -0.29 6.23 10.64
N LEU A 64 0.34 6.09 11.79
CA LEU A 64 0.07 4.99 12.72
C LEU A 64 -1.39 5.03 13.21
N ALA A 65 -1.87 6.20 13.60
CA ALA A 65 -3.26 6.36 14.05
C ALA A 65 -4.24 6.04 12.92
N PHE A 66 -3.95 6.52 11.71
CA PHE A 66 -4.78 6.24 10.54
C PHE A 66 -4.79 4.73 10.22
N ARG A 67 -3.64 4.09 10.28
CA ARG A 67 -3.50 2.64 10.07
C ARG A 67 -4.39 1.85 11.05
N LYS A 68 -4.36 2.21 12.32
CA LYS A 68 -5.19 1.52 13.32
C LYS A 68 -6.67 1.69 13.02
N GLY A 69 -7.07 2.89 12.60
CA GLY A 69 -8.47 3.16 12.23
C GLY A 69 -8.93 2.35 11.03
N MET A 70 -8.05 2.10 10.07
CA MET A 70 -8.37 1.30 8.89
C MET A 70 -8.70 -0.16 9.21
N TRP A 71 -8.30 -0.65 10.39
CA TRP A 71 -8.56 -2.02 10.80
C TRP A 71 -9.74 -2.15 11.78
N GLU A 72 -10.34 -1.04 12.21
CA GLU A 72 -11.41 -1.11 13.23
C GLU A 72 -12.56 -2.04 12.83
N LYS A 73 -13.00 -1.98 11.58
CA LYS A 73 -14.13 -2.76 11.08
C LYS A 73 -13.72 -3.88 10.15
N VAL A 74 -12.43 -4.04 9.93
CA VAL A 74 -11.87 -4.98 8.95
C VAL A 74 -11.22 -6.14 9.68
N ALA A 75 -11.64 -7.38 9.34
CA ALA A 75 -11.06 -8.60 9.90
C ALA A 75 -9.93 -9.14 9.04
N SER A 76 -10.01 -8.94 7.73
CA SER A 76 -8.97 -9.39 6.80
C SER A 76 -8.84 -8.42 5.63
N ARG A 77 -7.64 -8.38 5.09
CA ARG A 77 -7.28 -7.52 3.97
C ARG A 77 -6.25 -8.25 3.13
N LEU A 78 -6.47 -8.32 1.82
CA LEU A 78 -5.52 -8.98 0.93
C LEU A 78 -5.33 -8.15 -0.32
N HIS A 79 -4.13 -7.57 -0.44
CA HIS A 79 -3.76 -6.75 -1.59
C HIS A 79 -3.15 -7.60 -2.69
N THR A 80 -3.55 -7.32 -3.92
CA THR A 80 -2.86 -7.79 -5.12
C THR A 80 -2.49 -6.54 -5.93
N ALA A 81 -1.22 -6.18 -5.93
CA ALA A 81 -0.69 -5.10 -6.76
C ALA A 81 -0.29 -5.73 -8.10
N HIS A 82 -1.12 -5.54 -9.13
CA HIS A 82 -0.92 -6.23 -10.41
C HIS A 82 0.30 -5.73 -11.16
N LYS A 83 0.38 -4.40 -11.37
CA LYS A 83 1.44 -3.79 -12.16
C LYS A 83 1.95 -2.53 -11.51
N ILE A 84 3.24 -2.32 -11.62
CA ILE A 84 3.91 -1.11 -11.11
C ILE A 84 4.63 -0.44 -12.28
N PHE A 85 4.36 0.83 -12.47
CA PHE A 85 4.83 1.61 -13.61
C PHE A 85 5.77 2.72 -13.12
N PRO A 86 7.09 2.50 -13.14
CA PRO A 86 8.02 3.58 -12.82
C PRO A 86 7.87 4.71 -13.85
N PHE A 87 8.07 5.95 -13.41
CA PHE A 87 8.00 7.10 -14.30
C PHE A 87 9.03 6.99 -15.43
N GLY A 88 10.15 6.35 -15.18
CA GLY A 88 11.21 6.12 -16.17
C GLY A 88 12.31 5.26 -15.60
N LYS A 89 13.40 5.11 -16.37
CA LYS A 89 14.56 4.33 -15.94
C LYS A 89 15.12 4.87 -14.64
N GLY A 90 15.23 4.01 -13.63
CA GLY A 90 15.80 4.37 -12.33
C GLY A 90 14.96 5.35 -11.52
N SER A 91 13.70 5.58 -11.90
CA SER A 91 12.82 6.51 -11.20
C SER A 91 12.45 6.00 -9.82
N THR A 92 12.35 6.93 -8.87
CA THR A 92 11.83 6.65 -7.53
C THR A 92 10.35 6.96 -7.40
N GLU A 93 9.72 7.45 -8.47
CA GLU A 93 8.28 7.70 -8.51
C GLU A 93 7.62 6.64 -9.37
N VAL A 94 6.56 6.02 -8.83
CA VAL A 94 5.83 4.97 -9.54
C VAL A 94 4.32 5.20 -9.42
N MET A 95 3.59 4.72 -10.44
CA MET A 95 2.15 4.48 -10.34
C MET A 95 1.94 2.97 -10.30
N LEU A 96 0.89 2.52 -9.64
CA LEU A 96 0.56 1.11 -9.59
C LEU A 96 -0.95 0.94 -9.43
N PHE A 97 -1.44 -0.27 -9.71
CA PHE A 97 -2.85 -0.58 -9.52
C PHE A 97 -3.05 -2.03 -9.13
N GLY A 98 -4.20 -2.30 -8.56
CA GLY A 98 -4.54 -3.66 -8.18
C GLY A 98 -5.93 -3.76 -7.59
N VAL A 99 -6.12 -4.78 -6.79
CA VAL A 99 -7.37 -5.04 -6.08
C VAL A 99 -7.05 -5.34 -4.62
N VAL A 100 -7.95 -4.99 -3.73
CA VAL A 100 -7.86 -5.39 -2.33
C VAL A 100 -9.16 -6.10 -1.94
N ALA A 101 -9.02 -7.30 -1.37
CA ALA A 101 -10.14 -8.09 -0.90
C ALA A 101 -10.30 -7.85 0.61
N TYR A 102 -11.44 -7.29 1.01
CA TYR A 102 -11.77 -7.04 2.41
C TYR A 102 -12.71 -8.10 2.95
N GLY A 103 -12.43 -8.57 4.16
CA GLY A 103 -13.43 -9.25 4.98
C GLY A 103 -13.72 -8.37 6.18
N LEU A 104 -14.99 -8.01 6.39
CA LEU A 104 -15.38 -7.15 7.50
C LEU A 104 -15.68 -7.99 8.74
N LYS A 105 -15.58 -7.37 9.91
CA LYS A 105 -15.84 -8.05 11.18
C LYS A 105 -17.30 -8.53 11.32
N ASP A 106 -18.22 -7.91 10.58
CA ASP A 106 -19.63 -8.34 10.56
C ASP A 106 -19.92 -9.43 9.51
N GLY A 107 -18.89 -9.93 8.82
CA GLY A 107 -19.00 -11.03 7.86
C GLY A 107 -19.21 -10.61 6.41
N ARG A 108 -19.45 -9.32 6.14
CA ARG A 108 -19.59 -8.83 4.76
C ARG A 108 -18.22 -8.80 4.08
N LYS A 109 -18.23 -8.83 2.77
CA LYS A 109 -17.00 -8.81 1.94
C LYS A 109 -17.11 -7.77 0.84
N ALA A 110 -15.94 -7.27 0.41
CA ALA A 110 -15.85 -6.34 -0.71
C ALA A 110 -14.51 -6.51 -1.41
N ASP A 111 -14.54 -6.53 -2.73
CA ASP A 111 -13.32 -6.42 -3.55
C ASP A 111 -13.29 -5.01 -4.13
N VAL A 112 -12.21 -4.29 -3.87
CA VAL A 112 -12.09 -2.88 -4.24
C VAL A 112 -10.90 -2.69 -5.16
N GLU A 113 -11.14 -2.17 -6.35
CA GLU A 113 -10.06 -1.78 -7.25
C GLU A 113 -9.43 -0.49 -6.75
N TRP A 114 -8.12 -0.40 -6.87
CA TRP A 114 -7.38 0.77 -6.42
C TRP A 114 -6.21 1.05 -7.35
N ALA A 115 -5.78 2.29 -7.37
CA ALA A 115 -4.53 2.71 -7.99
C ALA A 115 -3.74 3.51 -6.96
N GLY A 116 -2.43 3.57 -7.13
CA GLY A 116 -1.58 4.29 -6.20
C GLY A 116 -0.52 5.10 -6.90
N ARG A 117 -0.06 6.14 -6.21
CA ARG A 117 1.11 6.92 -6.59
C ARG A 117 2.07 6.91 -5.41
N ALA A 118 3.30 6.52 -5.65
CA ALA A 118 4.30 6.42 -4.59
C ALA A 118 5.58 7.13 -5.00
N LYS A 119 6.15 7.86 -4.05
CA LYS A 119 7.50 8.44 -4.21
C LYS A 119 8.39 7.81 -3.16
N MET A 120 9.46 7.16 -3.63
CA MET A 120 10.39 6.46 -2.76
C MET A 120 11.55 7.38 -2.37
N VAL A 121 11.96 7.29 -1.11
CA VAL A 121 13.15 7.97 -0.60
C VAL A 121 13.99 6.97 0.19
N GLN A 122 15.25 7.30 0.43
CA GLN A 122 16.09 6.48 1.29
C GLN A 122 16.32 7.19 2.62
N GLU A 123 16.16 6.42 3.70
CA GLU A 123 16.52 6.84 5.06
C GLU A 123 17.41 5.78 5.66
N SER A 124 18.59 6.16 6.11
CA SER A 124 19.57 5.24 6.71
C SER A 124 19.82 4.00 5.83
N GLY A 125 19.92 4.24 4.51
CA GLY A 125 20.20 3.20 3.54
C GLY A 125 19.02 2.29 3.19
N LYS A 126 17.83 2.58 3.68
CA LYS A 126 16.63 1.78 3.41
C LYS A 126 15.61 2.57 2.61
N TRP A 127 14.93 1.88 1.70
CA TRP A 127 13.83 2.48 0.96
C TRP A 127 12.62 2.70 1.88
N LYS A 128 12.02 3.88 1.75
CA LYS A 128 10.82 4.29 2.49
C LYS A 128 9.89 5.03 1.55
N LEU A 129 8.61 5.05 1.90
CA LEU A 129 7.65 5.89 1.20
C LEU A 129 7.76 7.32 1.74
N GLY A 130 8.10 8.26 0.87
CA GLY A 130 8.05 9.69 1.20
C GLY A 130 6.69 10.29 0.92
N PHE A 131 5.98 9.72 -0.06
CA PHE A 131 4.61 10.10 -0.42
C PHE A 131 3.88 8.85 -0.91
N TYR A 132 2.63 8.70 -0.47
CA TYR A 132 1.81 7.57 -0.91
C TYR A 132 0.36 8.03 -1.03
N GLN A 133 -0.19 7.93 -2.23
CA GLN A 133 -1.59 8.29 -2.47
C GLN A 133 -2.31 7.10 -3.09
N VAL A 134 -3.48 6.79 -2.54
CA VAL A 134 -4.32 5.71 -3.05
C VAL A 134 -5.62 6.30 -3.56
N TYR A 135 -5.95 5.97 -4.81
CA TYR A 135 -7.17 6.35 -5.50
C TYR A 135 -8.12 5.17 -5.44
N LEU A 136 -9.22 5.32 -4.74
CA LEU A 136 -10.22 4.26 -4.60
C LEU A 136 -11.57 4.86 -4.27
N ASP A 137 -12.62 4.07 -4.46
CA ASP A 137 -13.95 4.46 -4.04
C ASP A 137 -14.06 4.24 -2.53
N SER A 138 -14.08 5.34 -1.78
CA SER A 138 -14.13 5.27 -0.32
C SER A 138 -15.45 4.72 0.23
N ALA A 139 -16.50 4.66 -0.60
CA ALA A 139 -17.78 4.09 -0.21
C ALA A 139 -17.87 2.56 -0.42
N ALA A 140 -16.88 1.97 -1.09
CA ALA A 140 -16.94 0.55 -1.46
C ALA A 140 -17.07 -0.37 -0.25
N VAL A 141 -16.40 -0.06 0.85
CA VAL A 141 -16.48 -0.87 2.07
C VAL A 141 -17.87 -0.75 2.72
N GLN A 142 -18.47 0.45 2.68
CA GLN A 142 -19.83 0.65 3.20
C GLN A 142 -20.85 -0.14 2.40
N ASN A 143 -20.59 -0.34 1.10
CA ASN A 143 -21.47 -1.06 0.19
C ASN A 143 -21.12 -2.56 0.10
N ALA A 144 -20.30 -3.07 0.99
CA ALA A 144 -19.92 -4.49 1.03
C ALA A 144 -21.14 -5.39 1.22
N LYS A 145 -21.06 -6.59 0.65
CA LYS A 145 -22.15 -7.56 0.68
C LYS A 145 -21.81 -8.81 1.49
#